data_81408cdb31cc44ffb66e6971a0fbada9
#
_entry.id   81408cdb31cc44ffb66e6971a0fbada9
#
_cell.length_a   1.000
_cell.length_b   1.000
_cell.length_c   1.000
_cell.angle_alpha   90.00
_cell.angle_beta   90.00
_cell.angle_gamma   90.00
#
_symmetry.space_group_name_H-M   'P 1'
#
loop_
_entity.id
_entity.type
_entity.pdbx_description
1 polymer ?
#
loop_
_entity_poly.entity_id
_entity_poly.type
_entity_poly.pdbx_seq_one_letter_code
_entity_poly.pdbx_strand_id
1 'polypeptide(L)'
;GGGAEKSWKPFKEELFSHMSGRVLFLALGTGLDIPTFPKNKEITAIDISPKMLEVAQSRINAYSGSIKAEVMDVHELTYEDNSFDQVFTSCTFCSVPNPLNGLRSLRRVLKPDGQLFMFEHTGSRYYPFKIMMDLMTQITRKMGPDMNRNTVKHVKDAGFEISEINHLFLDVVKTIKATNPA
;
A
#
# COMPACT_ATOMS: atom_id res chain seq x y z
N GLY A 1 -15.65 7.00 11.71
CA GLY A 1 -14.94 6.23 10.70
C GLY A 1 -15.12 4.71 10.70
N GLY A 2 -15.85 4.06 11.62
CA GLY A 2 -15.85 2.57 11.71
C GLY A 2 -16.69 1.80 10.67
N GLY A 3 -17.50 2.48 9.86
CA GLY A 3 -18.38 1.79 8.89
C GLY A 3 -17.66 1.40 7.60
N ALA A 4 -16.89 2.30 7.04
CA ALA A 4 -16.15 2.06 5.79
C ALA A 4 -15.06 1.00 5.98
N GLU A 5 -14.37 1.01 7.11
CA GLU A 5 -13.31 0.06 7.43
C GLU A 5 -13.83 -1.38 7.54
N LYS A 6 -15.03 -1.57 8.11
CA LYS A 6 -15.71 -2.88 8.15
C LYS A 6 -16.07 -3.39 6.76
N SER A 7 -16.45 -2.51 5.84
CA SER A 7 -16.82 -2.88 4.47
C SER A 7 -15.62 -3.38 3.66
N TRP A 8 -14.41 -2.86 3.90
CA TRP A 8 -13.19 -3.24 3.16
C TRP A 8 -12.45 -4.41 3.79
N LYS A 9 -12.78 -4.79 5.02
CA LYS A 9 -12.09 -5.84 5.76
C LYS A 9 -11.98 -7.16 4.99
N PRO A 10 -13.04 -7.74 4.39
CA PRO A 10 -12.92 -9.00 3.65
C PRO A 10 -11.94 -8.93 2.48
N PHE A 11 -11.91 -7.81 1.75
CA PHE A 11 -11.00 -7.61 0.62
C PHE A 11 -9.55 -7.45 1.06
N LYS A 12 -9.31 -6.79 2.20
CA LYS A 12 -7.98 -6.68 2.80
C LYS A 12 -7.50 -8.03 3.34
N GLU A 13 -8.37 -8.78 4.02
CA GLU A 13 -8.07 -10.14 4.50
C GLU A 13 -7.69 -11.07 3.35
N GLU A 14 -8.44 -11.01 2.23
CA GLU A 14 -8.10 -11.79 1.03
C GLU A 14 -6.75 -11.39 0.48
N LEU A 15 -6.52 -10.08 0.26
CA LEU A 15 -5.25 -9.57 -0.28
C LEU A 15 -4.05 -9.96 0.61
N PHE A 16 -4.17 -9.78 1.92
CA PHE A 16 -3.10 -10.06 2.86
C PHE A 16 -2.93 -11.56 3.15
N SER A 17 -3.92 -12.41 2.83
CA SER A 17 -3.78 -13.87 2.93
C SER A 17 -2.63 -14.43 2.08
N HIS A 18 -2.23 -13.68 1.04
CA HIS A 18 -1.09 -14.03 0.18
C HIS A 18 0.29 -13.82 0.83
N MET A 19 0.37 -13.23 2.04
CA MET A 19 1.65 -13.00 2.71
C MET A 19 2.45 -14.28 2.91
N SER A 20 3.62 -14.34 2.30
CA SER A 20 4.56 -15.45 2.42
C SER A 20 6.01 -14.97 2.20
N GLY A 21 6.98 -15.72 2.72
CA GLY A 21 8.38 -15.35 2.62
C GLY A 21 8.70 -14.08 3.41
N ARG A 22 9.70 -13.34 2.95
CA ARG A 22 10.11 -12.07 3.56
C ARG A 22 9.22 -10.93 3.05
N VAL A 23 8.38 -10.41 3.92
CA VAL A 23 7.34 -9.42 3.62
C VAL A 23 7.73 -8.04 4.11
N LEU A 24 7.58 -7.03 3.23
CA LEU A 24 7.61 -5.61 3.58
C LEU A 24 6.19 -5.03 3.49
N PHE A 25 5.72 -4.41 4.56
CA PHE A 25 4.47 -3.64 4.59
C PHE A 25 4.78 -2.14 4.61
N LEU A 26 4.39 -1.43 3.57
CA LEU A 26 4.63 0.00 3.42
C LEU A 26 3.51 0.83 4.04
N ALA A 27 3.88 1.87 4.79
CA ALA A 27 2.99 2.83 5.42
C ALA A 27 2.00 2.16 6.40
N LEU A 28 2.55 1.55 7.44
CA LEU A 28 1.77 0.87 8.48
C LEU A 28 0.76 1.79 9.16
N GLY A 29 1.03 3.09 9.18
CA GLY A 29 0.18 4.09 9.82
C GLY A 29 0.00 3.79 11.30
N THR A 30 -1.24 3.93 11.76
CA THR A 30 -1.63 3.58 13.13
C THR A 30 -1.85 2.07 13.35
N GLY A 31 -1.57 1.23 12.34
CA GLY A 31 -1.70 -0.23 12.43
C GLY A 31 -3.13 -0.75 12.31
N LEU A 32 -4.05 0.00 11.69
CA LEU A 32 -5.45 -0.41 11.52
C LEU A 32 -5.61 -1.66 10.66
N ASP A 33 -4.66 -1.94 9.77
CA ASP A 33 -4.67 -3.13 8.94
C ASP A 33 -4.16 -4.40 9.65
N ILE A 34 -3.42 -4.28 10.75
CA ILE A 34 -2.84 -5.42 11.48
C ILE A 34 -3.88 -6.51 11.83
N PRO A 35 -5.11 -6.17 12.28
CA PRO A 35 -6.13 -7.19 12.55
C PRO A 35 -6.60 -8.00 11.32
N THR A 36 -6.24 -7.56 10.11
CA THR A 36 -6.56 -8.27 8.85
C THR A 36 -5.38 -9.09 8.31
N PHE A 37 -4.22 -9.02 8.96
CA PHE A 37 -3.07 -9.84 8.58
C PHE A 37 -3.27 -11.31 8.95
N PRO A 38 -2.75 -12.24 8.14
CA PRO A 38 -2.75 -13.66 8.51
C PRO A 38 -1.93 -13.88 9.78
N LYS A 39 -2.33 -14.86 10.58
CA LYS A 39 -1.68 -15.15 11.86
C LYS A 39 -0.25 -15.69 11.68
N ASN A 40 0.59 -15.49 12.70
CA ASN A 40 1.92 -16.10 12.82
C ASN A 40 2.87 -15.78 11.65
N LYS A 41 2.81 -14.58 11.09
CA LYS A 41 3.76 -14.10 10.08
C LYS A 41 4.85 -13.23 10.70
N GLU A 42 6.00 -13.21 10.04
CA GLU A 42 7.08 -12.25 10.31
C GLU A 42 7.01 -11.15 9.27
N ILE A 43 6.74 -9.93 9.69
CA ILE A 43 6.50 -8.80 8.81
C ILE A 43 7.47 -7.68 9.17
N THR A 44 8.20 -7.18 8.18
CA THR A 44 8.88 -5.88 8.28
C THR A 44 7.90 -4.81 7.83
N ALA A 45 7.69 -3.79 8.65
CA ALA A 45 6.79 -2.68 8.32
C ALA A 45 7.51 -1.35 8.45
N ILE A 46 7.19 -0.41 7.57
CA ILE A 46 7.74 0.95 7.63
C ILE A 46 6.64 1.99 7.61
N ASP A 47 6.93 3.12 8.23
CA ASP A 47 6.15 4.35 8.10
C ASP A 47 7.08 5.56 8.21
N ILE A 48 6.78 6.64 7.51
CA ILE A 48 7.56 7.87 7.57
C ILE A 48 7.35 8.63 8.88
N SER A 49 6.24 8.39 9.57
CA SER A 49 5.84 9.09 10.78
C SER A 49 6.12 8.27 12.05
N PRO A 50 7.06 8.69 12.91
CA PRO A 50 7.29 8.04 14.19
C PRO A 50 6.04 8.07 15.09
N LYS A 51 5.23 9.12 15.02
CA LYS A 51 3.97 9.24 15.79
C LYS A 51 2.93 8.20 15.37
N MET A 52 2.87 7.85 14.07
CA MET A 52 1.97 6.79 13.60
C MET A 52 2.40 5.44 14.16
N LEU A 53 3.69 5.14 14.14
CA LEU A 53 4.22 3.89 14.71
C LEU A 53 4.05 3.81 16.23
N GLU A 54 4.16 4.93 16.94
CA GLU A 54 3.86 4.99 18.36
C GLU A 54 2.40 4.58 18.65
N VAL A 55 1.45 5.11 17.88
CA VAL A 55 0.03 4.72 17.99
C VAL A 55 -0.20 3.26 17.59
N ALA A 56 0.55 2.75 16.61
CA ALA A 56 0.46 1.36 16.16
C ALA A 56 0.96 0.35 17.20
N GLN A 57 1.80 0.76 18.15
CA GLN A 57 2.54 -0.14 19.05
C GLN A 57 1.65 -1.14 19.79
N SER A 58 0.47 -0.70 20.27
CA SER A 58 -0.48 -1.59 20.97
C SER A 58 -1.00 -2.72 20.05
N ARG A 59 -1.23 -2.41 18.77
CA ARG A 59 -1.68 -3.40 17.77
C ARG A 59 -0.54 -4.31 17.33
N ILE A 60 0.66 -3.76 17.20
CA ILE A 60 1.88 -4.54 16.91
C ILE A 60 2.10 -5.58 18.01
N ASN A 61 2.01 -5.16 19.29
CA ASN A 61 2.19 -6.06 20.44
C ASN A 61 1.08 -7.12 20.55
N ALA A 62 -0.14 -6.82 20.08
CA ALA A 62 -1.28 -7.74 20.11
C ALA A 62 -1.27 -8.72 18.92
N TYR A 63 -0.41 -8.54 17.93
CA TYR A 63 -0.33 -9.41 16.77
C TYR A 63 0.25 -10.78 17.16
N SER A 64 -0.32 -11.85 16.62
CA SER A 64 0.07 -13.24 16.94
C SER A 64 1.41 -13.70 16.35
N GLY A 65 1.95 -12.96 15.40
CA GLY A 65 3.28 -13.17 14.82
C GLY A 65 4.28 -12.13 15.32
N SER A 66 5.17 -11.67 14.43
CA SER A 66 6.08 -10.57 14.74
C SER A 66 5.99 -9.46 13.67
N ILE A 67 5.98 -8.22 14.11
CA ILE A 67 6.06 -7.05 13.24
C ILE A 67 7.26 -6.21 13.70
N LYS A 68 8.28 -6.13 12.86
CA LYS A 68 9.39 -5.20 13.03
C LYS A 68 9.03 -3.90 12.32
N ALA A 69 8.66 -2.87 13.10
CA ALA A 69 8.28 -1.57 12.56
C ALA A 69 9.45 -0.58 12.65
N GLU A 70 9.74 0.10 11.54
CA GLU A 70 10.87 1.03 11.40
C GLU A 70 10.38 2.37 10.79
N VAL A 71 10.93 3.48 11.28
CA VAL A 71 10.71 4.79 10.67
C VAL A 71 11.57 4.90 9.43
N MET A 72 10.92 5.01 8.26
CA MET A 72 11.64 5.04 6.97
C MET A 72 10.79 5.67 5.87
N ASP A 73 11.40 6.45 4.99
CA ASP A 73 10.79 6.97 3.77
C ASP A 73 10.92 5.94 2.64
N VAL A 74 9.82 5.72 1.91
CA VAL A 74 9.81 4.82 0.74
C VAL A 74 10.79 5.25 -0.36
N HIS A 75 11.13 6.54 -0.44
CA HIS A 75 12.10 7.06 -1.41
C HIS A 75 13.56 6.75 -1.04
N GLU A 76 13.83 6.43 0.23
CA GLU A 76 15.16 6.23 0.80
C GLU A 76 15.26 4.92 1.58
N LEU A 77 14.80 3.81 0.98
CA LEU A 77 14.86 2.49 1.61
C LEU A 77 16.31 2.06 1.80
N THR A 78 16.68 1.75 3.06
CA THR A 78 18.04 1.32 3.43
C THR A 78 18.26 -0.18 3.29
N TYR A 79 17.24 -0.93 2.88
CA TYR A 79 17.35 -2.36 2.61
C TYR A 79 18.19 -2.65 1.37
N GLU A 80 18.85 -3.80 1.36
CA GLU A 80 19.60 -4.29 0.20
C GLU A 80 18.67 -4.59 -0.98
N ASP A 81 19.22 -4.57 -2.17
CA ASP A 81 18.53 -4.97 -3.39
C ASP A 81 18.08 -6.43 -3.27
N ASN A 82 16.94 -6.77 -3.84
CA ASN A 82 16.43 -8.14 -3.89
C ASN A 82 16.30 -8.81 -2.50
N SER A 83 15.90 -8.04 -1.48
CA SER A 83 15.83 -8.56 -0.10
C SER A 83 14.43 -9.04 0.32
N PHE A 84 13.37 -8.66 -0.39
CA PHE A 84 12.00 -9.07 -0.05
C PHE A 84 11.38 -9.94 -1.14
N ASP A 85 10.57 -10.92 -0.71
CA ASP A 85 9.75 -11.73 -1.60
C ASP A 85 8.47 -11.01 -2.00
N GLN A 86 7.91 -10.23 -1.08
CA GLN A 86 6.64 -9.52 -1.28
C GLN A 86 6.65 -8.14 -0.62
N VAL A 87 5.95 -7.20 -1.25
CA VAL A 87 5.60 -5.90 -0.69
C VAL A 87 4.09 -5.73 -0.69
N PHE A 88 3.55 -5.22 0.42
CA PHE A 88 2.14 -4.90 0.58
C PHE A 88 1.95 -3.42 0.89
N THR A 89 0.91 -2.81 0.32
CA THR A 89 0.50 -1.43 0.61
C THR A 89 -1.01 -1.33 0.81
N SER A 90 -1.44 -0.38 1.63
CA SER A 90 -2.86 -0.08 1.85
C SER A 90 -3.09 1.42 1.94
N CYS A 91 -3.82 1.98 0.96
CA CYS A 91 -4.15 3.40 0.87
C CYS A 91 -2.93 4.34 0.99
N THR A 92 -1.81 3.97 0.39
CA THR A 92 -0.52 4.63 0.58
C THR A 92 -0.18 5.60 -0.54
N PHE A 93 -0.29 5.16 -1.79
CA PHE A 93 0.23 5.90 -2.94
C PHE A 93 -0.59 7.14 -3.32
N CYS A 94 -1.77 7.34 -2.75
CA CYS A 94 -2.48 8.61 -2.82
C CYS A 94 -1.73 9.74 -2.07
N SER A 95 -0.89 9.42 -1.08
CA SER A 95 -0.19 10.39 -0.22
C SER A 95 1.31 10.49 -0.48
N VAL A 96 1.93 9.52 -1.16
CA VAL A 96 3.37 9.54 -1.47
C VAL A 96 3.69 10.70 -2.44
N PRO A 97 4.60 11.63 -2.10
CA PRO A 97 4.86 12.82 -2.93
C PRO A 97 5.33 12.51 -4.35
N ASN A 98 6.21 11.54 -4.53
CA ASN A 98 6.68 11.08 -5.83
C ASN A 98 6.40 9.56 -5.97
N PRO A 99 5.19 9.17 -6.40
CA PRO A 99 4.79 7.78 -6.43
C PRO A 99 5.65 6.91 -7.34
N LEU A 100 6.11 7.45 -8.46
CA LEU A 100 6.95 6.71 -9.40
C LEU A 100 8.31 6.34 -8.77
N ASN A 101 8.96 7.28 -8.09
CA ASN A 101 10.23 7.01 -7.42
C ASN A 101 10.03 6.07 -6.22
N GLY A 102 8.96 6.22 -5.46
CA GLY A 102 8.61 5.30 -4.38
C GLY A 102 8.44 3.86 -4.89
N LEU A 103 7.70 3.67 -5.99
CA LEU A 103 7.52 2.37 -6.62
C LEU A 103 8.83 1.78 -7.17
N ARG A 104 9.70 2.60 -7.75
CA ARG A 104 11.04 2.15 -8.19
C ARG A 104 11.91 1.71 -7.01
N SER A 105 11.80 2.40 -5.88
CA SER A 105 12.50 2.02 -4.65
C SER A 105 11.99 0.66 -4.12
N LEU A 106 10.67 0.43 -4.13
CA LEU A 106 10.08 -0.87 -3.81
C LEU A 106 10.53 -1.96 -4.78
N ARG A 107 10.58 -1.66 -6.08
CA ARG A 107 11.06 -2.60 -7.10
C ARG A 107 12.50 -3.02 -6.85
N ARG A 108 13.36 -2.09 -6.46
CA ARG A 108 14.77 -2.38 -6.13
C ARG A 108 14.92 -3.40 -5.00
N VAL A 109 14.13 -3.26 -3.95
CA VAL A 109 14.22 -4.15 -2.78
C VAL A 109 13.46 -5.47 -2.97
N LEU A 110 12.56 -5.57 -3.94
CA LEU A 110 11.90 -6.82 -4.32
C LEU A 110 12.85 -7.70 -5.14
N LYS A 111 12.86 -8.98 -4.82
CA LYS A 111 13.54 -10.00 -5.61
C LYS A 111 13.01 -10.04 -7.05
N PRO A 112 13.78 -10.55 -8.03
CA PRO A 112 13.22 -11.00 -9.31
C PRO A 112 12.04 -11.95 -9.05
N ASP A 113 10.95 -11.79 -9.79
CA ASP A 113 9.67 -12.48 -9.60
C ASP A 113 8.96 -12.19 -8.25
N GLY A 114 9.50 -11.29 -7.44
CA GLY A 114 8.86 -10.80 -6.23
C GLY A 114 7.56 -10.05 -6.53
N GLN A 115 6.62 -10.07 -5.59
CA GLN A 115 5.25 -9.62 -5.82
C GLN A 115 4.92 -8.34 -5.05
N LEU A 116 4.19 -7.45 -5.71
CA LEU A 116 3.61 -6.25 -5.13
C LEU A 116 2.09 -6.41 -5.04
N PHE A 117 1.56 -6.25 -3.84
CA PHE A 117 0.12 -6.28 -3.54
C PHE A 117 -0.32 -4.93 -3.01
N MET A 118 -1.33 -4.35 -3.62
CA MET A 118 -1.80 -3.02 -3.27
C MET A 118 -3.32 -3.00 -3.07
N PHE A 119 -3.76 -2.36 -1.99
CA PHE A 119 -5.15 -1.94 -1.79
C PHE A 119 -5.16 -0.41 -1.85
N GLU A 120 -5.69 0.17 -2.94
CA GLU A 120 -5.50 1.59 -3.19
C GLU A 120 -6.77 2.32 -3.60
N HIS A 121 -6.86 3.57 -3.15
CA HIS A 121 -7.74 4.56 -3.72
C HIS A 121 -7.09 5.19 -4.95
N THR A 122 -7.80 5.19 -6.08
CA THR A 122 -7.31 5.75 -7.35
C THR A 122 -8.32 6.71 -7.93
N GLY A 123 -7.89 7.56 -8.87
CA GLY A 123 -8.83 8.42 -9.61
C GLY A 123 -9.85 7.63 -10.42
N SER A 124 -11.04 8.18 -10.57
CA SER A 124 -12.10 7.61 -11.40
C SER A 124 -12.02 8.07 -12.86
N ARG A 125 -12.36 7.18 -13.78
CA ARG A 125 -12.55 7.50 -15.21
C ARG A 125 -14.01 7.78 -15.57
N TYR A 126 -14.96 7.48 -14.67
CA TYR A 126 -16.40 7.65 -14.90
C TYR A 126 -16.86 9.09 -14.68
N TYR A 127 -17.52 9.66 -15.66
CA TYR A 127 -18.26 10.89 -15.56
C TYR A 127 -19.59 10.65 -14.83
N PRO A 128 -20.02 11.46 -13.85
CA PRO A 128 -19.47 12.72 -13.35
C PRO A 128 -18.48 12.60 -12.19
N PHE A 129 -18.19 11.39 -11.69
CA PHE A 129 -17.29 11.16 -10.56
C PHE A 129 -15.90 11.75 -10.77
N LYS A 130 -15.38 11.66 -12.01
CA LYS A 130 -14.09 12.26 -12.36
C LYS A 130 -14.05 13.76 -12.03
N ILE A 131 -15.09 14.52 -12.43
CA ILE A 131 -15.14 15.96 -12.16
C ILE A 131 -15.19 16.24 -10.66
N MET A 132 -16.01 15.49 -9.92
CA MET A 132 -16.13 15.65 -8.49
C MET A 132 -14.78 15.37 -7.79
N MET A 133 -14.07 14.33 -8.20
CA MET A 133 -12.75 13.99 -7.65
C MET A 133 -11.68 15.02 -8.05
N ASP A 134 -11.71 15.52 -9.29
CA ASP A 134 -10.80 16.59 -9.74
C ASP A 134 -11.00 17.87 -8.93
N LEU A 135 -12.26 18.24 -8.65
CA LEU A 135 -12.59 19.39 -7.82
C LEU A 135 -12.16 19.21 -6.36
N MET A 136 -12.43 18.03 -5.79
CA MET A 136 -11.98 17.68 -4.43
C MET A 136 -10.46 17.65 -4.33
N THR A 137 -9.76 17.13 -5.34
CA THR A 137 -8.30 17.10 -5.38
C THR A 137 -7.70 18.52 -5.32
N GLN A 138 -8.31 19.51 -5.95
CA GLN A 138 -7.84 20.90 -5.86
C GLN A 138 -7.91 21.44 -4.42
N ILE A 139 -8.90 21.00 -3.64
CA ILE A 139 -9.07 21.37 -2.24
C ILE A 139 -8.11 20.55 -1.34
N THR A 140 -8.03 19.25 -1.55
CA THR A 140 -7.25 18.34 -0.70
C THR A 140 -5.75 18.36 -1.00
N ARG A 141 -5.32 18.75 -2.20
CA ARG A 141 -3.91 18.82 -2.63
C ARG A 141 -3.03 19.69 -1.72
N LYS A 142 -3.63 20.70 -1.08
CA LYS A 142 -2.96 21.53 -0.06
C LYS A 142 -2.86 20.84 1.31
N MET A 143 -3.62 19.74 1.52
CA MET A 143 -3.78 19.05 2.80
C MET A 143 -3.19 17.63 2.81
N GLY A 144 -2.71 17.12 1.66
CA GLY A 144 -2.04 15.81 1.58
C GLY A 144 -2.48 14.92 0.41
N PRO A 145 -3.56 14.13 0.50
CA PRO A 145 -3.82 13.08 -0.50
C PRO A 145 -4.33 13.64 -1.84
N ASP A 146 -3.72 13.15 -2.91
CA ASP A 146 -4.17 13.37 -4.29
C ASP A 146 -5.14 12.24 -4.69
N MET A 147 -6.44 12.53 -4.68
CA MET A 147 -7.49 11.54 -4.91
C MET A 147 -7.66 11.13 -6.38
N ASN A 148 -6.98 11.82 -7.31
CA ASN A 148 -7.11 11.56 -8.75
C ASN A 148 -5.85 10.89 -9.34
N ARG A 149 -5.06 10.20 -8.54
CA ARG A 149 -3.83 9.55 -9.01
C ARG A 149 -4.11 8.31 -9.85
N ASN A 150 -3.37 8.20 -10.95
CA ASN A 150 -3.37 7.00 -11.78
C ASN A 150 -2.30 6.00 -11.28
N THR A 151 -2.57 5.37 -10.14
CA THR A 151 -1.65 4.41 -9.51
C THR A 151 -1.31 3.25 -10.45
N VAL A 152 -2.28 2.77 -11.22
CA VAL A 152 -2.06 1.69 -12.21
C VAL A 152 -1.00 2.08 -13.23
N LYS A 153 -1.07 3.32 -13.74
CA LYS A 153 -0.04 3.83 -14.67
C LYS A 153 1.32 3.92 -13.99
N HIS A 154 1.40 4.44 -12.76
CA HIS A 154 2.67 4.55 -12.05
C HIS A 154 3.31 3.18 -11.77
N VAL A 155 2.51 2.16 -11.46
CA VAL A 155 3.01 0.77 -11.27
C VAL A 155 3.66 0.26 -12.56
N LYS A 156 3.01 0.45 -13.71
CA LYS A 156 3.57 0.08 -15.03
C LYS A 156 4.82 0.88 -15.38
N ASP A 157 4.79 2.21 -15.18
CA ASP A 157 5.91 3.11 -15.49
C ASP A 157 7.13 2.82 -14.57
N ALA A 158 6.91 2.27 -13.38
CA ALA A 158 7.96 1.81 -12.48
C ALA A 158 8.61 0.49 -12.94
N GLY A 159 8.05 -0.18 -13.94
CA GLY A 159 8.57 -1.42 -14.51
C GLY A 159 7.98 -2.70 -13.91
N PHE A 160 6.87 -2.61 -13.19
CA PHE A 160 6.13 -3.79 -12.74
C PHE A 160 5.22 -4.35 -13.83
N GLU A 161 5.08 -5.66 -13.85
CA GLU A 161 4.07 -6.36 -14.66
C GLU A 161 2.82 -6.62 -13.82
N ILE A 162 1.70 -5.98 -14.21
CA ILE A 162 0.43 -6.15 -13.49
C ILE A 162 -0.21 -7.46 -13.94
N SER A 163 -0.42 -8.37 -12.99
CA SER A 163 -1.09 -9.66 -13.22
C SER A 163 -2.60 -9.59 -12.98
N GLU A 164 -3.06 -8.74 -12.05
CA GLU A 164 -4.46 -8.68 -11.66
C GLU A 164 -4.85 -7.28 -11.18
N ILE A 165 -6.03 -6.82 -11.56
CA ILE A 165 -6.68 -5.62 -11.02
C ILE A 165 -8.14 -5.96 -10.73
N ASN A 166 -8.53 -5.86 -9.46
CA ASN A 166 -9.92 -6.01 -9.04
C ASN A 166 -10.50 -4.65 -8.65
N HIS A 167 -11.61 -4.30 -9.29
CA HIS A 167 -12.37 -3.09 -8.98
C HIS A 167 -13.39 -3.42 -7.88
N LEU A 168 -13.21 -2.87 -6.68
CA LEU A 168 -14.05 -3.17 -5.52
C LEU A 168 -15.22 -2.20 -5.37
N PHE A 169 -15.02 -0.95 -5.75
CA PHE A 169 -16.07 0.07 -5.72
C PHE A 169 -15.88 1.01 -6.91
N LEU A 170 -16.79 0.88 -7.89
CA LEU A 170 -16.67 1.57 -9.19
C LEU A 170 -15.25 1.32 -9.76
N ASP A 171 -14.51 2.38 -10.09
CA ASP A 171 -13.10 2.28 -10.43
C ASP A 171 -12.18 3.03 -9.44
N VAL A 172 -12.72 3.38 -8.27
CA VAL A 172 -12.05 4.22 -7.28
C VAL A 172 -11.26 3.39 -6.27
N VAL A 173 -11.82 2.28 -5.80
CA VAL A 173 -11.13 1.36 -4.87
C VAL A 173 -10.75 0.09 -5.62
N LYS A 174 -9.49 -0.27 -5.53
CA LYS A 174 -8.92 -1.40 -6.29
C LYS A 174 -7.93 -2.19 -5.46
N THR A 175 -7.85 -3.49 -5.75
CA THR A 175 -6.64 -4.26 -5.46
C THR A 175 -5.82 -4.42 -6.75
N ILE A 176 -4.51 -4.33 -6.61
CA ILE A 176 -3.55 -4.49 -7.71
C ILE A 176 -2.55 -5.54 -7.26
N LYS A 177 -2.37 -6.58 -8.10
CA LYS A 177 -1.29 -7.56 -7.95
C LYS A 177 -0.34 -7.40 -9.13
N ALA A 178 0.94 -7.24 -8.83
CA ALA A 178 1.98 -7.04 -9.84
C ALA A 178 3.24 -7.83 -9.48
N THR A 179 4.07 -8.10 -10.46
CA THR A 179 5.31 -8.84 -10.31
C THR A 179 6.49 -7.94 -10.73
N ASN A 180 7.59 -8.04 -10.01
CA ASN A 180 8.87 -7.48 -10.44
C ASN A 180 9.47 -8.44 -11.48
N PRO A 181 9.46 -8.11 -12.77
CA PRO A 181 10.02 -9.00 -13.78
C PRO A 181 11.50 -9.25 -13.55
N ALA A 182 11.97 -10.44 -13.91
CA ALA A 182 13.36 -10.87 -13.80
C ALA A 182 14.33 -10.04 -14.67
#